data_8197b0ee72886c9b5cecea07593b9326
#
_entry.id   8197b0ee72886c9b5cecea07593b9326
#
_cell.length_a   1.000
_cell.length_b   1.000
_cell.length_c   1.000
_cell.angle_alpha   90.00
_cell.angle_beta   90.00
_cell.angle_gamma   90.00
#
_symmetry.space_group_name_H-M   'P 1'
#
loop_
_entity.id
_entity.type
_entity.pdbx_description
1 polymer ?
#
loop_
_entity_poly.entity_id
_entity_poly.type
_entity_poly.pdbx_seq_one_letter_code
_entity_poly.pdbx_strand_id
1 'polypeptide(L)'
;DPVLICKGQEPGHALDTDQALKAHILPLATFVTPNHFEAESLSGLEITDVESLKAAAVRIHEISGAAVLAKGGVRLVGPDAVDVYYDGETLEVLSAPKVGEVAVSGAGCSLAAAVTAELAKGATPLAAARTAKAFVTAGIRNRVASGAPFDALWQGGPR
;
A
#
# COMPACT_ATOMS: atom_id res chain seq x y z
N ASP A 1 -3.76 -0.86 -7.29
CA ASP A 1 -2.78 0.13 -6.79
C ASP A 1 -3.25 1.51 -7.26
N PRO A 2 -3.74 2.38 -6.36
CA PRO A 2 -4.29 3.68 -6.75
C PRO A 2 -3.18 4.71 -6.95
N VAL A 3 -2.36 4.54 -7.97
CA VAL A 3 -1.20 5.41 -8.23
C VAL A 3 -1.69 6.81 -8.61
N LEU A 4 -1.68 7.74 -7.66
CA LEU A 4 -2.05 9.15 -7.86
C LEU A 4 -0.88 9.98 -8.38
N ILE A 5 0.34 9.69 -7.94
CA ILE A 5 1.56 10.39 -8.34
C ILE A 5 2.66 9.37 -8.58
N CYS A 6 3.22 9.36 -9.77
CA CYS A 6 4.46 8.63 -10.04
C CYS A 6 5.66 9.41 -9.46
N LYS A 7 6.70 8.71 -9.00
CA LYS A 7 7.94 9.32 -8.49
C LYS A 7 8.51 10.31 -9.50
N GLY A 8 8.66 11.57 -9.10
CA GLY A 8 9.22 12.64 -9.95
C GLY A 8 8.21 13.47 -10.71
N GLN A 9 6.90 13.27 -10.52
CA GLN A 9 5.87 14.13 -11.09
C GLN A 9 5.44 15.22 -10.11
N GLU A 10 5.02 16.37 -10.64
CA GLU A 10 4.50 17.50 -9.87
C GLU A 10 3.09 17.21 -9.32
N PRO A 11 2.76 17.69 -8.10
CA PRO A 11 1.45 17.46 -7.47
C PRO A 11 0.24 18.03 -8.22
N GLY A 12 0.44 18.96 -9.14
CA GLY A 12 -0.63 19.72 -9.79
C GLY A 12 -1.64 18.91 -10.61
N HIS A 13 -1.24 17.75 -11.13
CA HIS A 13 -2.14 16.85 -11.87
C HIS A 13 -2.80 15.78 -11.00
N ALA A 14 -2.42 15.69 -9.72
CA ALA A 14 -2.93 14.65 -8.81
C ALA A 14 -4.40 14.84 -8.45
N LEU A 15 -4.89 16.07 -8.38
CA LEU A 15 -6.27 16.38 -7.93
C LEU A 15 -7.33 15.88 -8.91
N ASP A 16 -7.17 16.12 -10.21
CA ASP A 16 -8.13 15.67 -11.22
C ASP A 16 -8.12 14.14 -11.34
N THR A 17 -6.94 13.53 -11.26
CA THR A 17 -6.78 12.07 -11.25
C THR A 17 -7.41 11.46 -10.00
N ASP A 18 -7.23 12.08 -8.83
CA ASP A 18 -7.81 11.64 -7.55
C ASP A 18 -9.35 11.64 -7.61
N GLN A 19 -9.96 12.72 -8.10
CA GLN A 19 -11.41 12.81 -8.25
C GLN A 19 -11.97 11.77 -9.21
N ALA A 20 -11.36 11.60 -10.38
CA ALA A 20 -11.77 10.62 -11.36
C ALA A 20 -11.62 9.18 -10.84
N LEU A 21 -10.53 8.88 -10.13
CA LEU A 21 -10.27 7.59 -9.52
C LEU A 21 -11.33 7.28 -8.43
N LYS A 22 -11.64 8.23 -7.56
CA LYS A 22 -12.68 8.10 -6.52
C LYS A 22 -14.06 7.86 -7.14
N ALA A 23 -14.42 8.63 -8.17
CA ALA A 23 -15.75 8.58 -8.76
C ALA A 23 -16.00 7.36 -9.64
N HIS A 24 -14.97 6.89 -10.37
CA HIS A 24 -15.18 5.93 -11.47
C HIS A 24 -14.44 4.61 -11.32
N ILE A 25 -13.35 4.56 -10.55
CA ILE A 25 -12.50 3.36 -10.46
C ILE A 25 -12.63 2.66 -9.10
N LEU A 26 -12.54 3.41 -8.00
CA LEU A 26 -12.62 2.82 -6.66
C LEU A 26 -13.89 2.01 -6.40
N PRO A 27 -15.10 2.44 -6.84
CA PRO A 27 -16.32 1.65 -6.65
C PRO A 27 -16.34 0.32 -7.40
N LEU A 28 -15.42 0.11 -8.34
CA LEU A 28 -15.28 -1.14 -9.11
C LEU A 28 -14.17 -2.05 -8.54
N ALA A 29 -13.42 -1.57 -7.56
CA ALA A 29 -12.31 -2.32 -7.00
C ALA A 29 -12.81 -3.43 -6.06
N THR A 30 -12.11 -4.56 -6.04
CA THR A 30 -12.28 -5.61 -5.03
C THR A 30 -11.26 -5.49 -3.91
N PHE A 31 -10.12 -4.88 -4.21
CA PHE A 31 -9.02 -4.66 -3.27
C PHE A 31 -8.22 -3.40 -3.63
N VAL A 32 -7.90 -2.56 -2.64
CA VAL A 32 -7.16 -1.30 -2.84
C VAL A 32 -5.92 -1.26 -1.93
N THR A 33 -4.78 -0.86 -2.49
CA THR A 33 -3.48 -0.86 -1.79
C THR A 33 -2.84 0.54 -1.75
N PRO A 34 -3.48 1.55 -1.15
CA PRO A 34 -2.95 2.91 -1.13
C PRO A 34 -1.67 3.01 -0.28
N ASN A 35 -0.69 3.76 -0.75
CA ASN A 35 0.43 4.19 0.08
C ASN A 35 -0.02 5.32 1.03
N HIS A 36 0.87 5.77 1.92
CA HIS A 36 0.56 6.79 2.91
C HIS A 36 -0.05 8.06 2.29
N PHE A 37 0.57 8.62 1.25
CA PHE A 37 0.08 9.81 0.54
C PHE A 37 -1.28 9.56 -0.14
N GLU A 38 -1.40 8.42 -0.82
CA GLU A 38 -2.65 8.01 -1.48
C GLU A 38 -3.76 7.79 -0.45
N ALA A 39 -3.44 7.20 0.71
CA ALA A 39 -4.40 7.01 1.79
C ALA A 39 -4.90 8.33 2.37
N GLU A 40 -4.02 9.33 2.55
CA GLU A 40 -4.43 10.69 2.94
C GLU A 40 -5.33 11.32 1.88
N SER A 41 -4.94 11.28 0.61
CA SER A 41 -5.71 11.86 -0.48
C SER A 41 -7.08 11.20 -0.62
N LEU A 42 -7.14 9.86 -0.61
CA LEU A 42 -8.38 9.11 -0.79
C LEU A 42 -9.33 9.26 0.39
N SER A 43 -8.83 9.25 1.62
CA SER A 43 -9.65 9.37 2.83
C SER A 43 -10.01 10.81 3.17
N GLY A 44 -9.18 11.78 2.77
CA GLY A 44 -9.26 13.18 3.21
C GLY A 44 -8.80 13.39 4.66
N LEU A 45 -8.10 12.42 5.25
CA LEU A 45 -7.59 12.46 6.62
C LEU A 45 -6.07 12.60 6.62
N GLU A 46 -5.53 13.36 7.57
CA GLU A 46 -4.11 13.40 7.86
C GLU A 46 -3.70 12.12 8.61
N ILE A 47 -2.59 11.51 8.21
CA ILE A 47 -2.10 10.25 8.78
C ILE A 47 -0.79 10.50 9.51
N THR A 48 -0.83 10.52 10.83
CA THR A 48 0.33 10.77 11.70
C THR A 48 0.76 9.53 12.50
N ASP A 49 -0.16 8.58 12.68
CA ASP A 49 0.03 7.39 13.51
C ASP A 49 -0.78 6.20 12.99
N VAL A 50 -0.73 5.09 13.71
CA VAL A 50 -1.46 3.86 13.35
C VAL A 50 -2.97 4.04 13.47
N GLU A 51 -3.45 4.84 14.42
CA GLU A 51 -4.89 5.04 14.61
C GLU A 51 -5.48 5.88 13.48
N SER A 52 -4.81 6.93 13.04
CA SER A 52 -5.21 7.70 11.86
C SER A 52 -5.10 6.88 10.57
N LEU A 53 -4.13 5.96 10.46
CA LEU A 53 -4.05 5.03 9.33
C LEU A 53 -5.23 4.02 9.33
N LYS A 54 -5.68 3.55 10.52
CA LYS A 54 -6.90 2.74 10.64
C LYS A 54 -8.14 3.50 10.20
N ALA A 55 -8.29 4.74 10.67
CA ALA A 55 -9.40 5.60 10.26
C ALA A 55 -9.42 5.84 8.74
N ALA A 56 -8.25 6.06 8.13
CA ALA A 56 -8.12 6.20 6.69
C ALA A 56 -8.51 4.92 5.95
N ALA A 57 -8.10 3.73 6.42
CA ALA A 57 -8.49 2.45 5.80
C ALA A 57 -10.01 2.24 5.84
N VAL A 58 -10.65 2.51 6.98
CA VAL A 58 -12.12 2.45 7.12
C VAL A 58 -12.79 3.42 6.15
N ARG A 59 -12.33 4.67 6.11
CA ARG A 59 -12.91 5.68 5.22
C ARG A 59 -12.79 5.32 3.74
N ILE A 60 -11.66 4.75 3.33
CA ILE A 60 -11.46 4.30 1.94
C ILE A 60 -12.37 3.12 1.63
N HIS A 61 -12.57 2.19 2.56
CA HIS A 61 -13.53 1.10 2.42
C HIS A 61 -14.97 1.62 2.23
N GLU A 62 -15.41 2.59 3.05
CA GLU A 62 -16.73 3.22 2.93
C GLU A 62 -16.98 3.82 1.53
N ILE A 63 -15.94 4.39 0.91
CA ILE A 63 -16.01 5.02 -0.42
C ILE A 63 -16.01 3.97 -1.53
N SER A 64 -15.22 2.90 -1.36
CA SER A 64 -14.95 1.92 -2.43
C SER A 64 -15.77 0.65 -2.35
N GLY A 65 -16.19 0.24 -1.15
CA GLY A 65 -16.71 -1.11 -0.88
C GLY A 65 -15.66 -2.22 -0.97
N ALA A 66 -14.40 -1.87 -1.27
CA ALA A 66 -13.31 -2.82 -1.48
C ALA A 66 -12.60 -3.17 -0.17
N ALA A 67 -11.95 -4.34 -0.11
CA ALA A 67 -10.92 -4.57 0.91
C ALA A 67 -9.76 -3.58 0.72
N VAL A 68 -9.23 -3.05 1.81
CA VAL A 68 -8.19 -2.02 1.81
C VAL A 68 -6.96 -2.53 2.53
N LEU A 69 -5.77 -2.29 1.97
CA LEU A 69 -4.49 -2.42 2.66
C LEU A 69 -3.79 -1.05 2.61
N ALA A 70 -4.05 -0.21 3.60
CA ALA A 70 -3.43 1.10 3.73
C ALA A 70 -2.00 0.95 4.26
N LYS A 71 -1.03 1.44 3.47
CA LYS A 71 0.40 1.26 3.75
C LYS A 71 0.97 2.47 4.49
N GLY A 72 1.47 2.28 5.72
CA GLY A 72 2.20 3.31 6.45
C GLY A 72 3.62 3.53 5.91
N GLY A 73 4.24 2.46 5.43
CA GLY A 73 5.56 2.50 4.80
C GLY A 73 6.64 3.05 5.73
N VAL A 74 7.60 3.81 5.14
CA VAL A 74 8.69 4.46 5.89
C VAL A 74 8.24 5.77 6.55
N ARG A 75 7.10 6.34 6.13
CA ARG A 75 6.62 7.64 6.62
C ARG A 75 6.02 7.58 8.02
N LEU A 76 5.36 6.49 8.37
CA LEU A 76 4.88 6.31 9.73
C LEU A 76 6.06 6.21 10.70
N VAL A 77 6.04 7.01 11.76
CA VAL A 77 7.12 7.03 12.76
C VAL A 77 7.11 5.71 13.55
N GLY A 78 8.29 5.18 13.84
CA GLY A 78 8.46 3.96 14.62
C GLY A 78 9.42 2.95 13.99
N PRO A 79 9.77 1.89 14.71
CA PRO A 79 10.71 0.87 14.26
C PRO A 79 10.12 -0.10 13.23
N ASP A 80 8.80 -0.14 13.12
CA ASP A 80 8.08 -1.09 12.29
C ASP A 80 7.47 -0.44 11.04
N ALA A 81 7.49 -1.15 9.94
CA ALA A 81 6.68 -0.87 8.75
C ALA A 81 5.28 -1.45 8.99
N VAL A 82 4.34 -0.56 9.29
CA VAL A 82 2.96 -0.91 9.64
C VAL A 82 2.05 -0.66 8.44
N ASP A 83 1.20 -1.63 8.13
CA ASP A 83 0.09 -1.50 7.18
C ASP A 83 -1.21 -1.90 7.89
N VAL A 84 -2.32 -1.32 7.48
CA VAL A 84 -3.64 -1.61 8.04
C VAL A 84 -4.52 -2.23 6.98
N TYR A 85 -5.02 -3.43 7.27
CA TYR A 85 -6.04 -4.12 6.48
C TYR A 85 -7.42 -3.83 7.06
N TYR A 86 -8.41 -3.61 6.18
CA TYR A 86 -9.83 -3.52 6.52
C TYR A 86 -10.72 -3.96 5.34
N ASP A 87 -11.76 -4.76 5.61
CA ASP A 87 -12.70 -5.28 4.59
C ASP A 87 -14.18 -5.04 4.92
N GLY A 88 -14.44 -4.20 5.93
CA GLY A 88 -15.79 -3.94 6.44
C GLY A 88 -16.14 -4.74 7.69
N GLU A 89 -15.49 -5.87 7.94
CA GLU A 89 -15.72 -6.73 9.11
C GLU A 89 -14.44 -6.88 9.94
N THR A 90 -13.32 -7.13 9.29
CA THR A 90 -12.03 -7.42 9.92
C THR A 90 -11.09 -6.23 9.76
N LEU A 91 -10.60 -5.71 10.88
CA LEU A 91 -9.51 -4.75 10.91
C LEU A 91 -8.27 -5.41 11.50
N GLU A 92 -7.18 -5.43 10.73
CA GLU A 92 -5.92 -6.02 11.17
C GLU A 92 -4.74 -5.11 10.89
N VAL A 93 -3.84 -5.01 11.87
CA VAL A 93 -2.56 -4.30 11.75
C VAL A 93 -1.47 -5.31 11.38
N LEU A 94 -0.92 -5.16 10.19
CA LEU A 94 0.19 -5.97 9.69
C LEU A 94 1.50 -5.23 9.94
N SER A 95 2.36 -5.77 10.78
CA SER A 95 3.63 -5.17 11.17
C SER A 95 4.82 -6.04 10.76
N ALA A 96 5.91 -5.39 10.40
CA ALA A 96 7.22 -6.00 10.19
C ALA A 96 8.32 -4.98 10.52
N PRO A 97 9.49 -5.39 11.04
CA PRO A 97 10.59 -4.47 11.27
C PRO A 97 10.95 -3.69 10.00
N LYS A 98 11.15 -2.37 10.13
CA LYS A 98 11.63 -1.54 9.01
C LYS A 98 12.99 -2.00 8.53
N VAL A 99 13.18 -2.01 7.23
CA VAL A 99 14.44 -2.37 6.59
C VAL A 99 14.97 -1.14 5.84
N GLY A 100 15.80 -0.36 6.52
CA GLY A 100 16.28 0.93 6.03
C GLY A 100 15.25 2.06 6.21
N GLU A 101 15.67 3.27 5.87
CA GLU A 101 14.89 4.51 6.08
C GLU A 101 14.33 5.08 4.77
N VAL A 102 14.71 4.51 3.63
CA VAL A 102 14.37 5.01 2.30
C VAL A 102 13.45 4.03 1.59
N ALA A 103 12.47 4.57 0.88
CA ALA A 103 11.56 3.79 0.08
C ALA A 103 12.29 3.01 -1.04
N VAL A 104 11.94 1.75 -1.22
CA VAL A 104 12.49 0.87 -2.25
C VAL A 104 11.63 0.94 -3.50
N SER A 105 12.25 1.08 -4.67
CA SER A 105 11.55 1.16 -5.96
C SER A 105 10.90 -0.18 -6.29
N GLY A 106 9.64 -0.13 -6.74
CA GLY A 106 8.87 -1.31 -7.09
C GLY A 106 8.17 -2.02 -5.92
N ALA A 107 8.40 -1.61 -4.66
CA ALA A 107 7.79 -2.26 -3.51
C ALA A 107 6.25 -2.20 -3.53
N GLY A 108 5.66 -1.02 -3.80
CA GLY A 108 4.21 -0.84 -3.88
C GLY A 108 3.58 -1.65 -5.01
N CYS A 109 4.13 -1.54 -6.21
CA CYS A 109 3.65 -2.28 -7.39
C CYS A 109 3.75 -3.79 -7.19
N SER A 110 4.84 -4.28 -6.60
CA SER A 110 5.02 -5.71 -6.32
C SER A 110 4.05 -6.22 -5.23
N LEU A 111 3.72 -5.38 -4.25
CA LEU A 111 2.71 -5.71 -3.25
C LEU A 111 1.33 -5.85 -3.91
N ALA A 112 0.92 -4.89 -4.74
CA ALA A 112 -0.36 -4.94 -5.45
C ALA A 112 -0.44 -6.15 -6.38
N ALA A 113 0.63 -6.44 -7.12
CA ALA A 113 0.72 -7.62 -7.99
C ALA A 113 0.62 -8.93 -7.20
N ALA A 114 1.30 -9.02 -6.04
CA ALA A 114 1.24 -10.19 -5.17
C ALA A 114 -0.17 -10.41 -4.60
N VAL A 115 -0.83 -9.35 -4.12
CA VAL A 115 -2.25 -9.43 -3.68
C VAL A 115 -3.12 -9.98 -4.82
N THR A 116 -2.99 -9.41 -6.02
CA THR A 116 -3.78 -9.86 -7.18
C THR A 116 -3.53 -11.33 -7.51
N ALA A 117 -2.28 -11.77 -7.48
CA ALA A 117 -1.91 -13.16 -7.74
C ALA A 117 -2.50 -14.12 -6.69
N GLU A 118 -2.46 -13.75 -5.41
CA GLU A 118 -3.02 -14.58 -4.33
C GLU A 118 -4.56 -14.65 -4.40
N LEU A 119 -5.22 -13.53 -4.70
CA LEU A 119 -6.67 -13.53 -4.94
C LEU A 119 -7.05 -14.42 -6.14
N ALA A 120 -6.28 -14.37 -7.23
CA ALA A 120 -6.50 -15.21 -8.40
C ALA A 120 -6.31 -16.72 -8.11
N LYS A 121 -5.51 -17.07 -7.10
CA LYS A 121 -5.37 -18.44 -6.60
C LYS A 121 -6.48 -18.86 -5.63
N GLY A 122 -7.40 -17.97 -5.28
CA GLY A 122 -8.51 -18.23 -4.38
C GLY A 122 -8.23 -17.94 -2.90
N ALA A 123 -7.15 -17.22 -2.58
CA ALA A 123 -6.91 -16.78 -1.21
C ALA A 123 -7.97 -15.75 -0.75
N THR A 124 -8.27 -15.74 0.53
CA THR A 124 -9.09 -14.68 1.12
C THR A 124 -8.35 -13.34 1.05
N PRO A 125 -9.05 -12.18 1.04
CA PRO A 125 -8.41 -10.86 0.96
C PRO A 125 -7.35 -10.64 2.05
N LEU A 126 -7.63 -11.03 3.29
CA LEU A 126 -6.68 -10.91 4.39
C LEU A 126 -5.46 -11.84 4.21
N ALA A 127 -5.66 -13.07 3.76
CA ALA A 127 -4.56 -14.00 3.50
C ALA A 127 -3.66 -13.46 2.36
N ALA A 128 -4.25 -12.92 1.30
CA ALA A 128 -3.53 -12.28 0.21
C ALA A 128 -2.70 -11.09 0.69
N ALA A 129 -3.26 -10.23 1.56
CA ALA A 129 -2.56 -9.10 2.17
C ALA A 129 -1.33 -9.55 2.99
N ARG A 130 -1.49 -10.56 3.84
CA ARG A 130 -0.40 -11.11 4.68
C ARG A 130 0.71 -11.70 3.83
N THR A 131 0.37 -12.50 2.81
CA THR A 131 1.34 -13.10 1.89
C THR A 131 2.09 -12.03 1.10
N ALA A 132 1.39 -11.04 0.56
CA ALA A 132 1.99 -9.94 -0.19
C ALA A 132 2.93 -9.10 0.67
N LYS A 133 2.55 -8.80 1.93
CA LYS A 133 3.43 -8.09 2.88
C LYS A 133 4.69 -8.88 3.18
N ALA A 134 4.59 -10.16 3.44
CA ALA A 134 5.74 -11.03 3.70
C ALA A 134 6.69 -11.08 2.48
N PHE A 135 6.15 -11.24 1.27
CA PHE A 135 6.90 -11.24 0.02
C PHE A 135 7.67 -9.93 -0.19
N VAL A 136 6.98 -8.79 -0.06
CA VAL A 136 7.61 -7.47 -0.26
C VAL A 136 8.64 -7.18 0.84
N THR A 137 8.37 -7.57 2.08
CA THR A 137 9.35 -7.42 3.18
C THR A 137 10.63 -8.19 2.90
N ALA A 138 10.51 -9.43 2.40
CA ALA A 138 11.67 -10.22 1.97
C ALA A 138 12.41 -9.56 0.79
N GLY A 139 11.67 -9.05 -0.19
CA GLY A 139 12.23 -8.33 -1.33
C GLY A 139 12.98 -7.06 -0.95
N ILE A 140 12.48 -6.31 0.04
CA ILE A 140 13.16 -5.11 0.59
C ILE A 140 14.45 -5.49 1.31
N ARG A 141 14.46 -6.58 2.07
CA ARG A 141 15.69 -7.08 2.74
C ARG A 141 16.78 -7.45 1.74
N ASN A 142 16.38 -8.01 0.60
CA ASN A 142 17.28 -8.46 -0.47
C ASN A 142 17.39 -7.45 -1.63
N ARG A 143 17.01 -6.18 -1.41
CA ARG A 143 17.01 -5.15 -2.45
C ARG A 143 18.34 -5.06 -3.18
N VAL A 144 18.27 -4.65 -4.43
CA VAL A 144 19.42 -4.53 -5.32
C VAL A 144 19.79 -3.05 -5.47
N ALA A 145 21.03 -2.72 -5.16
CA ALA A 145 21.57 -1.40 -5.43
C ALA A 145 21.61 -1.16 -6.95
N SER A 146 20.94 -0.11 -7.42
CA SER A 146 20.77 0.14 -8.86
C SER A 146 21.60 1.32 -9.36
N GLY A 147 22.29 2.05 -8.50
CA GLY A 147 22.95 3.32 -8.85
C GLY A 147 21.96 4.47 -9.14
N ALA A 148 20.65 4.21 -9.12
CA ALA A 148 19.59 5.20 -9.18
C ALA A 148 19.31 5.78 -7.77
N PRO A 149 18.51 6.86 -7.64
CA PRO A 149 18.18 7.45 -6.34
C PRO A 149 17.55 6.47 -5.33
N PHE A 150 16.99 5.35 -5.82
CA PHE A 150 16.35 4.33 -4.98
C PHE A 150 16.82 2.94 -5.38
N ASP A 151 17.12 2.10 -4.39
CA ASP A 151 17.34 0.67 -4.60
C ASP A 151 16.10 0.00 -5.20
N ALA A 152 16.29 -1.06 -5.96
CA ALA A 152 15.21 -1.84 -6.57
C ALA A 152 14.81 -3.03 -5.69
N LEU A 153 13.50 -3.31 -5.61
CA LEU A 153 12.99 -4.47 -4.92
C LEU A 153 13.51 -5.76 -5.60
N TRP A 154 13.96 -6.72 -4.79
CA TRP A 154 14.23 -8.07 -5.27
C TRP A 154 12.92 -8.87 -5.37
N GLN A 155 12.59 -9.34 -6.57
CA GLN A 155 11.34 -10.07 -6.84
C GLN A 155 11.55 -11.59 -7.00
N GLY A 156 12.78 -12.08 -6.89
CA GLY A 156 13.13 -13.48 -7.14
C GLY A 156 12.87 -14.45 -5.97
N GLY A 157 12.09 -14.03 -4.96
CA GLY A 157 11.83 -14.84 -3.77
C GLY A 157 12.94 -14.80 -2.71
N PRO A 158 12.86 -15.64 -1.67
CA PRO A 158 13.88 -15.67 -0.61
C PRO A 158 15.24 -16.06 -1.17
N ARG A 159 16.28 -15.34 -0.74
CA ARG A 159 17.69 -15.71 -0.95
C ARG A 159 18.23 -16.33 0.30
#